data_bf5f0932b51248a3d8b7b6eac8eb8bdf
#
_entry.id   bf5f0932b51248a3d8b7b6eac8eb8bdf
#
_cell.length_a   1.000
_cell.length_b   1.000
_cell.length_c   1.000
_cell.angle_alpha   90.00
_cell.angle_beta   90.00
_cell.angle_gamma   90.00
#
_symmetry.space_group_name_H-M   'P 1'
#
loop_
_entity.id
_entity.type
_entity.pdbx_description
1 polymer ?
#
loop_
_entity_poly.entity_id
_entity_poly.type
_entity_poly.pdbx_seq_one_letter_code
_entity_poly.pdbx_strand_id
1 'polypeptide(L)'
;DSIERRALFRAHGARICEFPITEEVAADARTANEAVVMGAPNVVRGGSHLGWASAAPLAERGLVNVLASDYFWPAMMEAAFIMAGRGVLDLPRAWALVSANPAEACGLQDRGRLEAGLRGDVVVVDEARRAPVAVFAEGRLAWLAAEAAGRMG
;
A
#
# COMPACT_ATOMS: atom_id res chain seq x y z
N ASP A 1 19.29 -5.48 -10.10
CA ASP A 1 19.18 -4.37 -9.17
C ASP A 1 20.35 -4.41 -8.20
N SER A 2 20.98 -3.26 -7.91
CA SER A 2 22.09 -3.15 -6.98
C SER A 2 22.10 -1.77 -6.32
N ILE A 3 22.84 -1.63 -5.21
CA ILE A 3 23.01 -0.36 -4.48
C ILE A 3 23.60 0.71 -5.39
N GLU A 4 24.62 0.37 -6.20
CA GLU A 4 25.28 1.30 -7.14
C GLU A 4 24.29 1.81 -8.19
N ARG A 5 23.46 0.92 -8.74
CA ARG A 5 22.42 1.29 -9.71
C ARG A 5 21.36 2.19 -9.07
N ARG A 6 20.96 1.90 -7.83
CA ARG A 6 20.05 2.78 -7.06
C ARG A 6 20.66 4.16 -6.85
N ALA A 7 21.93 4.23 -6.43
CA ALA A 7 22.63 5.49 -6.26
C ALA A 7 22.67 6.33 -7.55
N LEU A 8 22.86 5.69 -8.71
CA LEU A 8 22.82 6.36 -10.01
C LEU A 8 21.43 6.96 -10.29
N PHE A 9 20.36 6.17 -10.15
CA PHE A 9 19.00 6.69 -10.38
C PHE A 9 18.63 7.78 -9.39
N ARG A 10 19.03 7.65 -8.13
CA ARG A 10 18.86 8.67 -7.09
C ARG A 10 19.54 9.99 -7.46
N ALA A 11 20.74 9.95 -8.03
CA ALA A 11 21.44 11.13 -8.52
C ALA A 11 20.68 11.83 -9.67
N HIS A 12 19.87 11.08 -10.43
CA HIS A 12 18.97 11.62 -11.46
C HIS A 12 17.57 11.99 -10.92
N GLY A 13 17.36 12.00 -9.60
CA GLY A 13 16.13 12.46 -8.98
C GLY A 13 15.09 11.38 -8.70
N ALA A 14 15.39 10.08 -8.92
CA ALA A 14 14.49 9.01 -8.53
C ALA A 14 14.28 9.01 -7.00
N ARG A 15 13.04 8.82 -6.56
CA ARG A 15 12.63 8.80 -5.16
C ARG A 15 11.82 7.56 -4.79
N ILE A 16 11.58 6.69 -5.76
CA ILE A 16 10.82 5.46 -5.60
C ILE A 16 11.69 4.28 -6.03
N CYS A 17 11.82 3.30 -5.15
CA CYS A 17 12.45 2.01 -5.40
C CYS A 17 11.36 0.97 -5.60
N GLU A 18 11.08 0.61 -6.84
CA GLU A 18 10.05 -0.35 -7.19
C GLU A 18 10.64 -1.75 -7.30
N PHE A 19 10.03 -2.70 -6.60
CA PHE A 19 10.36 -4.12 -6.60
C PHE A 19 11.85 -4.44 -6.37
N PRO A 20 12.46 -4.00 -5.26
CA PRO A 20 13.82 -4.42 -4.93
C PRO A 20 13.89 -5.95 -4.83
N ILE A 21 14.88 -6.55 -5.50
CA ILE A 21 15.03 -8.01 -5.55
C ILE A 21 15.70 -8.57 -4.29
N THR A 22 16.42 -7.73 -3.53
CA THR A 22 17.07 -8.10 -2.28
C THR A 22 16.70 -7.16 -1.15
N GLU A 23 16.83 -7.67 0.08
CA GLU A 23 16.64 -6.88 1.29
C GLU A 23 17.66 -5.73 1.40
N GLU A 24 18.90 -5.96 0.98
CA GLU A 24 19.96 -4.96 1.03
C GLU A 24 19.63 -3.73 0.17
N VAL A 25 19.07 -3.96 -1.02
CA VAL A 25 18.62 -2.87 -1.91
C VAL A 25 17.44 -2.12 -1.30
N ALA A 26 16.50 -2.83 -0.69
CA ALA A 26 15.39 -2.20 0.03
C ALA A 26 15.87 -1.35 1.20
N ALA A 27 16.82 -1.86 1.99
CA ALA A 27 17.42 -1.15 3.12
C ALA A 27 18.19 0.11 2.70
N ASP A 28 18.97 0.03 1.62
CA ASP A 28 19.66 1.19 1.05
C ASP A 28 18.65 2.27 0.62
N ALA A 29 17.61 1.87 -0.09
CA ALA A 29 16.56 2.79 -0.53
C ALA A 29 15.89 3.48 0.67
N ARG A 30 15.54 2.73 1.72
CA ARG A 30 14.92 3.31 2.94
C ARG A 30 15.88 4.24 3.68
N THR A 31 17.17 3.89 3.79
CA THR A 31 18.20 4.74 4.39
C THR A 31 18.35 6.05 3.62
N ALA A 32 18.18 6.01 2.31
CA ALA A 32 18.17 7.19 1.44
C ALA A 32 16.83 7.94 1.38
N ASN A 33 15.88 7.56 2.23
CA ASN A 33 14.54 8.15 2.31
C ASN A 33 13.71 8.00 1.00
N GLU A 34 13.95 6.93 0.25
CA GLU A 34 13.14 6.57 -0.91
C GLU A 34 11.91 5.76 -0.48
N ALA A 35 10.82 5.89 -1.24
CA ALA A 35 9.68 4.99 -1.10
C ALA A 35 10.00 3.63 -1.71
N VAL A 36 9.83 2.56 -0.92
CA VAL A 36 10.01 1.18 -1.40
C VAL A 36 8.65 0.57 -1.66
N VAL A 37 8.42 0.22 -2.93
CA VAL A 37 7.15 -0.31 -3.44
C VAL A 37 7.26 -1.80 -3.70
N MET A 38 6.30 -2.58 -3.19
CA MET A 38 6.14 -4.00 -3.50
C MET A 38 4.71 -4.27 -3.98
N GLY A 39 4.51 -5.38 -4.68
CA GLY A 39 3.20 -5.78 -5.16
C GLY A 39 2.31 -6.34 -4.04
N ALA A 40 1.10 -5.82 -3.88
CA ALA A 40 0.10 -6.37 -2.98
C ALA A 40 -0.22 -7.86 -3.26
N PRO A 41 -0.25 -8.34 -4.52
CA PRO A 41 -0.41 -9.76 -4.82
C PRO A 41 0.67 -10.67 -4.22
N ASN A 42 1.87 -10.13 -3.95
CA ASN A 42 2.94 -10.89 -3.27
C ASN A 42 2.54 -11.24 -1.82
N VAL A 43 1.86 -10.32 -1.13
CA VAL A 43 1.32 -10.55 0.21
C VAL A 43 0.19 -11.58 0.18
N VAL A 44 -0.75 -11.44 -0.75
CA VAL A 44 -1.93 -12.31 -0.87
C VAL A 44 -1.52 -13.76 -1.16
N ARG A 45 -0.56 -13.97 -2.05
CA ARG A 45 -0.04 -15.30 -2.38
C ARG A 45 0.90 -15.90 -1.33
N GLY A 46 1.38 -15.07 -0.40
CA GLY A 46 2.26 -15.54 0.68
C GLY A 46 3.75 -15.55 0.35
N GLY A 47 4.18 -14.87 -0.71
CA GLY A 47 5.60 -14.73 -1.03
C GLY A 47 5.92 -14.49 -2.50
N SER A 48 7.22 -14.41 -2.80
CA SER A 48 7.75 -14.28 -4.16
C SER A 48 7.88 -15.65 -4.84
N HIS A 49 7.46 -15.76 -6.09
CA HIS A 49 7.65 -16.98 -6.89
C HIS A 49 9.08 -17.19 -7.38
N LEU A 50 9.87 -16.12 -7.39
CA LEU A 50 11.21 -16.11 -7.98
C LEU A 50 12.32 -16.23 -6.94
N GLY A 51 11.98 -16.48 -5.66
CA GLY A 51 12.96 -16.48 -4.57
C GLY A 51 13.52 -15.10 -4.23
N TRP A 52 12.91 -14.03 -4.77
CA TRP A 52 13.24 -12.65 -4.45
C TRP A 52 12.67 -12.22 -3.11
N ALA A 53 13.05 -11.05 -2.65
CA ALA A 53 12.51 -10.47 -1.42
C ALA A 53 10.97 -10.45 -1.42
N SER A 54 10.40 -10.80 -0.29
CA SER A 54 8.94 -10.89 -0.11
C SER A 54 8.41 -9.68 0.64
N ALA A 55 7.25 -9.17 0.20
CA ALA A 55 6.68 -7.93 0.72
C ALA A 55 6.39 -7.97 2.23
N ALA A 56 5.81 -9.05 2.75
CA ALA A 56 5.43 -9.13 4.16
C ALA A 56 6.64 -9.13 5.12
N PRO A 57 7.69 -9.96 4.95
CA PRO A 57 8.90 -9.87 5.78
C PRO A 57 9.63 -8.53 5.69
N LEU A 58 9.65 -7.90 4.51
CA LEU A 58 10.25 -6.58 4.36
C LEU A 58 9.41 -5.49 5.06
N ALA A 59 8.08 -5.58 5.00
CA ALA A 59 7.18 -4.65 5.69
C ALA A 59 7.30 -4.75 7.21
N GLU A 60 7.42 -5.97 7.75
CA GLU A 60 7.66 -6.22 9.18
C GLU A 60 8.91 -5.50 9.69
N ARG A 61 9.96 -5.45 8.86
CA ARG A 61 11.22 -4.74 9.16
C ARG A 61 11.20 -3.25 8.80
N GLY A 62 10.06 -2.71 8.33
CA GLY A 62 9.95 -1.31 7.92
C GLY A 62 10.66 -0.97 6.60
N LEU A 63 11.04 -1.99 5.82
CA LEU A 63 11.76 -1.85 4.55
C LEU A 63 10.82 -1.68 3.34
N VAL A 64 9.52 -1.88 3.51
CA VAL A 64 8.48 -1.57 2.52
C VAL A 64 7.52 -0.58 3.14
N ASN A 65 7.20 0.47 2.41
CA ASN A 65 6.24 1.47 2.85
C ASN A 65 5.13 1.76 1.84
N VAL A 66 5.15 1.13 0.66
CA VAL A 66 4.08 1.24 -0.34
C VAL A 66 3.77 -0.14 -0.90
N LEU A 67 2.49 -0.43 -1.06
CA LEU A 67 2.01 -1.56 -1.86
C LEU A 67 1.31 -1.05 -3.10
N ALA A 68 1.66 -1.65 -4.25
CA ALA A 68 1.02 -1.41 -5.54
C ALA A 68 0.10 -2.56 -5.92
N SER A 69 -0.92 -2.28 -6.72
CA SER A 69 -1.87 -3.29 -7.20
C SER A 69 -1.25 -4.32 -8.15
N ASP A 70 -0.16 -3.91 -8.83
CA ASP A 70 0.46 -4.72 -9.87
C ASP A 70 -0.63 -5.15 -10.90
N TYR A 71 -0.76 -6.42 -11.21
CA TYR A 71 -1.75 -6.96 -12.15
C TYR A 71 -3.09 -7.32 -11.50
N PHE A 72 -3.24 -7.21 -10.15
CA PHE A 72 -4.45 -7.62 -9.42
C PHE A 72 -4.87 -6.58 -8.39
N TRP A 73 -5.64 -5.57 -8.84
CA TRP A 73 -6.07 -4.46 -8.00
C TRP A 73 -6.85 -4.85 -6.71
N PRO A 74 -7.65 -5.96 -6.66
CA PRO A 74 -8.33 -6.33 -5.41
C PRO A 74 -7.37 -6.70 -4.28
N ALA A 75 -6.13 -7.08 -4.61
CA ALA A 75 -5.11 -7.42 -3.63
C ALA A 75 -4.75 -6.27 -2.68
N MET A 76 -4.99 -5.02 -3.06
CA MET A 76 -4.62 -3.84 -2.26
C MET A 76 -5.26 -3.89 -0.87
N MET A 77 -6.57 -4.00 -0.80
CA MET A 77 -7.31 -4.09 0.45
C MET A 77 -7.06 -5.42 1.17
N GLU A 78 -7.04 -6.52 0.42
CA GLU A 78 -6.83 -7.85 0.96
C GLU A 78 -5.45 -7.98 1.62
N ALA A 79 -4.40 -7.42 1.02
CA ALA A 79 -3.05 -7.42 1.59
C ALA A 79 -2.99 -6.72 2.95
N ALA A 80 -3.68 -5.60 3.13
CA ALA A 80 -3.74 -4.89 4.40
C ALA A 80 -4.36 -5.77 5.50
N PHE A 81 -5.49 -6.43 5.22
CA PHE A 81 -6.13 -7.33 6.16
C PHE A 81 -5.30 -8.59 6.44
N ILE A 82 -4.63 -9.15 5.44
CA ILE A 82 -3.75 -10.30 5.61
C ILE A 82 -2.56 -9.95 6.51
N MET A 83 -1.91 -8.82 6.28
CA MET A 83 -0.79 -8.38 7.12
C MET A 83 -1.22 -8.17 8.57
N ALA A 84 -2.36 -7.53 8.79
CA ALA A 84 -2.90 -7.33 10.13
C ALA A 84 -3.29 -8.65 10.80
N GLY A 85 -3.99 -9.53 10.09
CA GLY A 85 -4.42 -10.83 10.62
C GLY A 85 -3.28 -11.80 10.92
N ARG A 86 -2.13 -11.63 10.25
CA ARG A 86 -0.90 -12.41 10.51
C ARG A 86 0.02 -11.77 11.56
N GLY A 87 -0.33 -10.59 12.08
CA GLY A 87 0.49 -9.88 13.05
C GLY A 87 1.77 -9.27 12.48
N VAL A 88 1.89 -9.14 11.15
CA VAL A 88 3.03 -8.49 10.48
C VAL A 88 3.05 -7.00 10.80
N LEU A 89 1.88 -6.35 10.71
CA LEU A 89 1.65 -4.96 11.08
C LEU A 89 0.28 -4.84 11.76
N ASP A 90 0.05 -3.81 12.57
CA ASP A 90 -1.32 -3.46 12.95
C ASP A 90 -2.13 -2.96 11.74
N LEU A 91 -3.46 -2.99 11.84
CA LEU A 91 -4.32 -2.63 10.72
C LEU A 91 -4.10 -1.20 10.20
N PRO A 92 -3.95 -0.16 11.06
CA PRO A 92 -3.65 1.19 10.59
C PRO A 92 -2.35 1.29 9.79
N ARG A 93 -1.29 0.63 10.23
CA ARG A 93 0.00 0.60 9.52
C ARG A 93 -0.11 -0.17 8.21
N ALA A 94 -0.77 -1.33 8.22
CA ALA A 94 -1.00 -2.11 7.01
C ALA A 94 -1.83 -1.33 5.98
N TRP A 95 -2.85 -0.60 6.45
CA TRP A 95 -3.67 0.25 5.60
C TRP A 95 -2.90 1.46 5.04
N ALA A 96 -2.00 2.05 5.82
CA ALA A 96 -1.15 3.14 5.35
C ALA A 96 -0.31 2.77 4.13
N LEU A 97 0.08 1.49 3.96
CA LEU A 97 0.83 1.01 2.79
C LEU A 97 0.05 1.16 1.48
N VAL A 98 -1.27 1.26 1.54
CA VAL A 98 -2.16 1.38 0.36
C VAL A 98 -2.90 2.72 0.30
N SER A 99 -2.66 3.64 1.25
CA SER A 99 -3.36 4.92 1.32
C SER A 99 -2.41 6.11 1.57
N ALA A 100 -2.03 6.36 2.81
CA ALA A 100 -1.24 7.53 3.20
C ALA A 100 0.16 7.51 2.58
N ASN A 101 0.85 6.39 2.66
CA ASN A 101 2.23 6.29 2.21
C ASN A 101 2.38 6.43 0.68
N PRO A 102 1.55 5.80 -0.18
CA PRO A 102 1.60 6.07 -1.62
C PRO A 102 1.23 7.50 -1.96
N ALA A 103 0.29 8.14 -1.25
CA ALA A 103 -0.01 9.55 -1.45
C ALA A 103 1.22 10.42 -1.16
N GLU A 104 1.90 10.18 -0.05
CA GLU A 104 3.14 10.87 0.32
C GLU A 104 4.25 10.62 -0.70
N ALA A 105 4.47 9.39 -1.12
CA ALA A 105 5.48 9.02 -2.11
C ALA A 105 5.29 9.71 -3.47
N CYS A 106 4.02 9.98 -3.82
CA CYS A 106 3.65 10.70 -5.04
C CYS A 106 3.51 12.22 -4.83
N GLY A 107 3.79 12.75 -3.64
CA GLY A 107 3.67 14.18 -3.33
C GLY A 107 2.23 14.68 -3.26
N LEU A 108 1.24 13.80 -3.10
CA LEU A 108 -0.18 14.13 -2.98
C LEU A 108 -0.50 14.46 -1.52
N GLN A 109 -0.59 15.75 -1.19
CA GLN A 109 -0.76 16.21 0.19
C GLN A 109 -2.23 16.35 0.59
N ASP A 110 -3.15 16.31 -0.36
CA ASP A 110 -4.58 16.56 -0.16
C ASP A 110 -5.40 15.27 0.12
N ARG A 111 -4.77 14.11 0.16
CA ARG A 111 -5.45 12.80 0.28
C ARG A 111 -4.61 11.75 1.03
N GLY A 112 -5.15 10.52 1.12
CA GLY A 112 -4.49 9.37 1.75
C GLY A 112 -4.79 9.23 3.24
N ARG A 113 -5.37 10.24 3.89
CA ARG A 113 -5.74 10.27 5.32
C ARG A 113 -7.15 10.83 5.51
N LEU A 114 -7.80 10.46 6.60
CA LEU A 114 -9.04 11.05 7.06
C LEU A 114 -8.71 12.20 8.00
N GLU A 115 -8.66 13.42 7.45
CA GLU A 115 -8.32 14.64 8.17
C GLU A 115 -9.15 15.80 7.63
N ALA A 116 -9.59 16.71 8.51
CA ALA A 116 -10.38 17.87 8.12
C ALA A 116 -9.58 18.76 7.16
N GLY A 117 -10.22 19.17 6.06
CA GLY A 117 -9.61 19.98 5.01
C GLY A 117 -8.95 19.20 3.88
N LEU A 118 -8.79 17.88 4.04
CA LEU A 118 -8.34 17.02 2.95
C LEU A 118 -9.50 16.57 2.04
N ARG A 119 -9.15 16.09 0.89
CA ARG A 119 -10.08 15.53 -0.10
C ARG A 119 -10.85 14.34 0.51
N GLY A 120 -12.16 14.35 0.36
CA GLY A 120 -13.05 13.33 0.90
C GLY A 120 -13.07 12.04 0.06
N ASP A 121 -11.91 11.43 -0.15
CA ASP A 121 -11.77 10.13 -0.78
C ASP A 121 -11.78 9.04 0.32
N VAL A 122 -12.91 8.36 0.48
CA VAL A 122 -13.15 7.44 1.61
C VAL A 122 -13.70 6.12 1.11
N VAL A 123 -13.15 5.03 1.63
CA VAL A 123 -13.70 3.68 1.45
C VAL A 123 -14.25 3.21 2.79
N VAL A 124 -15.52 2.88 2.83
CA VAL A 124 -16.18 2.21 3.97
C VAL A 124 -16.08 0.71 3.73
N VAL A 125 -15.55 -0.02 4.70
CA VAL A 125 -15.28 -1.45 4.58
C VAL A 125 -16.01 -2.22 5.67
N ASP A 126 -16.62 -3.33 5.30
CA ASP A 126 -17.09 -4.36 6.24
C ASP A 126 -15.85 -5.20 6.62
N GLU A 127 -15.40 -5.04 7.86
CA GLU A 127 -14.20 -5.71 8.37
C GLU A 127 -14.39 -7.24 8.41
N ALA A 128 -15.58 -7.72 8.78
CA ALA A 128 -15.86 -9.16 8.89
C ALA A 128 -15.83 -9.84 7.51
N ARG A 129 -16.34 -9.15 6.49
CA ARG A 129 -16.37 -9.64 5.11
C ARG A 129 -15.12 -9.27 4.31
N ARG A 130 -14.33 -8.33 4.82
CA ARG A 130 -13.18 -7.72 4.14
C ARG A 130 -13.57 -7.20 2.75
N ALA A 131 -14.71 -6.52 2.68
CA ALA A 131 -15.31 -6.06 1.43
C ALA A 131 -15.71 -4.58 1.52
N PRO A 132 -15.56 -3.81 0.43
CA PRO A 132 -16.03 -2.43 0.41
C PRO A 132 -17.56 -2.40 0.48
N VAL A 133 -18.09 -1.46 1.26
CA VAL A 133 -19.53 -1.20 1.43
C VAL A 133 -19.95 0.04 0.68
N ALA A 134 -19.13 1.09 0.75
CA ALA A 134 -19.33 2.34 0.02
C ALA A 134 -18.00 2.98 -0.33
N VAL A 135 -17.96 3.70 -1.43
CA VAL A 135 -16.81 4.51 -1.85
C VAL A 135 -17.28 5.93 -2.08
N PHE A 136 -16.57 6.86 -1.49
CA PHE A 136 -16.75 8.29 -1.72
C PHE A 136 -15.53 8.83 -2.46
N ALA A 137 -15.78 9.64 -3.46
CA ALA A 137 -14.76 10.40 -4.19
C ALA A 137 -15.11 11.88 -4.07
N GLU A 138 -14.17 12.69 -3.60
CA GLU A 138 -14.38 14.12 -3.36
C GLU A 138 -15.62 14.42 -2.49
N GLY A 139 -15.87 13.58 -1.49
CA GLY A 139 -17.03 13.69 -0.60
C GLY A 139 -18.36 13.27 -1.23
N ARG A 140 -18.38 12.79 -2.46
CA ARG A 140 -19.59 12.32 -3.15
C ARG A 140 -19.62 10.79 -3.19
N LEU A 141 -20.79 10.20 -2.94
CA LEU A 141 -20.96 8.76 -3.09
C LEU A 141 -20.70 8.35 -4.54
N ALA A 142 -19.63 7.59 -4.76
CA ALA A 142 -19.22 7.08 -6.07
C ALA A 142 -19.66 5.64 -6.31
N TRP A 143 -19.77 4.85 -5.25
CA TRP A 143 -20.19 3.46 -5.33
C TRP A 143 -20.80 3.00 -4.00
N LEU A 144 -21.80 2.13 -4.08
CA LEU A 144 -22.51 1.54 -2.94
C LEU A 144 -22.79 0.06 -3.22
N ALA A 145 -22.47 -0.81 -2.26
CA ALA A 145 -22.84 -2.22 -2.32
C ALA A 145 -24.35 -2.39 -2.31
N ALA A 146 -24.89 -3.33 -3.09
CA ALA A 146 -26.34 -3.55 -3.19
C ALA A 146 -26.98 -3.85 -1.83
N GLU A 147 -26.28 -4.62 -0.98
CA GLU A 147 -26.77 -4.95 0.37
C GLU A 147 -26.81 -3.74 1.32
N ALA A 148 -26.00 -2.72 1.05
CA ALA A 148 -25.98 -1.50 1.85
C ALA A 148 -27.08 -0.51 1.43
N ALA A 149 -27.52 -0.55 0.19
CA ALA A 149 -28.58 0.32 -0.34
C ALA A 149 -29.90 0.15 0.43
N GLY A 150 -30.23 -1.07 0.85
CA GLY A 150 -31.42 -1.37 1.65
C GLY A 150 -31.40 -0.87 3.10
N ARG A 151 -30.26 -0.38 3.60
CA ARG A 151 -30.09 0.11 4.98
C ARG A 151 -30.12 1.64 5.10
N MET A 152 -30.16 2.33 3.98
CA MET A 152 -30.15 3.80 3.90
C MET A 152 -31.51 4.39 3.50
N GLY A 153 -32.57 3.56 3.45
CA GLY A 153 -33.95 3.96 3.18
C GLY A 153 -34.78 4.12 4.44
#